data_8aea05c7d454438bbef93a77bb4a0d49
#
_entry.id   8aea05c7d454438bbef93a77bb4a0d49
#
_cell.length_a   1.000
_cell.length_b   1.000
_cell.length_c   1.000
_cell.angle_alpha   90.00
_cell.angle_beta   90.00
_cell.angle_gamma   90.00
#
_symmetry.space_group_name_H-M   'P 1'
#
loop_
_entity.id
_entity.type
_entity.pdbx_description
1 polymer ?
#
loop_
_entity_poly.entity_id
_entity_poly.type
_entity_poly.pdbx_seq_one_letter_code
_entity_poly.pdbx_strand_id
1 'polypeptide(L)'
;ELRAEDLDKFLSPSYDEPSKEFVIPKHFVTVFGNNKARDYIESFGIQDTEARLMYDVKQNRLVFLIEEDGQVVGAVGRALSNSTPKWYKYGTPPVPFIVGTNKYVGFIVEDSISACKVALAGFTGVALMGTSIPNNFVSPIVDRIDSAFICLDRDATDKSFKLRDCLSHIIPTQIKMIDKDLKWLSVD
;
A
#
# COMPACT_ATOMS: atom_id res chain seq x y z
N GLU A 1 8.88 -22.59 14.08
CA GLU A 1 7.43 -22.76 14.39
C GLU A 1 6.97 -21.58 15.21
N LEU A 2 6.07 -20.76 14.65
CA LEU A 2 5.37 -19.70 15.40
C LEU A 2 4.42 -20.40 16.39
N ARG A 3 4.51 -20.04 17.66
CA ARG A 3 3.59 -20.56 18.68
C ARG A 3 2.24 -19.84 18.56
N ALA A 4 1.17 -20.48 19.04
CA ALA A 4 -0.16 -19.87 19.10
C ALA A 4 -0.17 -18.51 19.80
N GLU A 5 0.69 -18.33 20.81
CA GLU A 5 0.89 -17.05 21.54
C GLU A 5 1.47 -15.92 20.65
N ASP A 6 2.23 -16.28 19.60
CA ASP A 6 2.76 -15.30 18.66
C ASP A 6 1.68 -14.88 17.65
N LEU A 7 0.78 -15.79 17.27
CA LEU A 7 -0.40 -15.50 16.44
C LEU A 7 -1.36 -14.54 17.16
N ASP A 8 -1.62 -14.75 18.45
CA ASP A 8 -2.47 -13.85 19.24
C ASP A 8 -1.91 -12.42 19.29
N LYS A 9 -0.58 -12.24 19.30
CA LYS A 9 0.04 -10.91 19.21
C LYS A 9 -0.14 -10.23 17.87
N PHE A 10 -0.27 -11.00 16.77
CA PHE A 10 -0.52 -10.44 15.43
C PHE A 10 -2.01 -10.18 15.18
N LEU A 11 -2.90 -10.94 15.81
CA LEU A 11 -4.34 -10.85 15.62
C LEU A 11 -5.03 -10.01 16.69
N SER A 12 -4.41 -9.85 17.87
CA SER A 12 -4.94 -8.95 18.88
C SER A 12 -4.81 -7.51 18.40
N PRO A 13 -5.92 -6.75 18.30
CA PRO A 13 -5.81 -5.32 18.08
C PRO A 13 -4.94 -4.77 19.20
N SER A 14 -3.79 -4.20 18.86
CA SER A 14 -3.05 -3.39 19.82
C SER A 14 -4.05 -2.29 20.24
N TYR A 15 -4.44 -2.29 21.52
CA TYR A 15 -5.14 -1.16 22.13
C TYR A 15 -4.15 0.00 22.26
N ASP A 16 -3.55 0.39 21.13
CA ASP A 16 -2.86 1.63 21.04
C ASP A 16 -3.91 2.75 21.03
N GLU A 17 -3.58 3.84 21.70
CA GLU A 17 -4.45 5.03 21.85
C GLU A 17 -5.24 5.31 20.58
N PRO A 18 -6.52 5.74 20.68
CA PRO A 18 -7.35 5.99 19.51
C PRO A 18 -6.57 6.83 18.52
N SER A 19 -6.33 6.27 17.34
CA SER A 19 -5.59 6.93 16.28
C SER A 19 -6.17 8.32 16.10
N LYS A 20 -5.36 9.36 16.25
CA LYS A 20 -5.81 10.74 16.02
C LYS A 20 -6.46 10.78 14.66
N GLU A 21 -7.72 11.20 14.61
CA GLU A 21 -8.48 11.32 13.37
C GLU A 21 -7.63 12.01 12.30
N PHE A 22 -7.42 11.34 11.16
CA PHE A 22 -6.62 11.93 10.09
C PHE A 22 -7.46 12.95 9.34
N VAL A 23 -7.09 14.21 9.48
CA VAL A 23 -7.72 15.30 8.74
C VAL A 23 -6.91 15.59 7.48
N ILE A 24 -7.55 15.49 6.31
CA ILE A 24 -6.92 15.82 5.02
C ILE A 24 -6.41 17.26 5.05
N PRO A 25 -5.11 17.50 4.87
CA PRO A 25 -4.56 18.85 4.90
C PRO A 25 -5.16 19.75 3.82
N LYS A 26 -5.47 21.01 4.16
CA LYS A 26 -6.06 21.98 3.20
C LYS A 26 -5.22 22.26 1.96
N HIS A 27 -3.93 21.95 1.98
CA HIS A 27 -3.01 22.09 0.85
C HIS A 27 -2.96 20.85 -0.05
N PHE A 28 -3.75 19.83 0.24
CA PHE A 28 -4.02 18.75 -0.70
C PHE A 28 -5.13 19.19 -1.64
N VAL A 29 -4.82 19.20 -2.93
CA VAL A 29 -5.76 19.59 -3.99
C VAL A 29 -5.98 18.43 -4.95
N THR A 30 -7.01 18.53 -5.78
CA THR A 30 -7.27 17.52 -6.81
C THR A 30 -6.11 17.42 -7.81
N VAL A 31 -5.76 16.21 -8.22
CA VAL A 31 -4.72 15.96 -9.24
C VAL A 31 -5.06 16.57 -10.59
N PHE A 32 -6.35 16.67 -10.93
CA PHE A 32 -6.80 17.21 -12.22
C PHE A 32 -6.42 18.66 -12.48
N GLY A 33 -6.22 19.44 -11.44
CA GLY A 33 -5.76 20.84 -11.50
C GLY A 33 -4.25 21.01 -11.66
N ASN A 34 -3.47 19.94 -11.65
CA ASN A 34 -2.00 20.02 -11.66
C ASN A 34 -1.38 19.15 -12.76
N ASN A 35 -0.76 19.81 -13.76
CA ASN A 35 -0.16 19.11 -14.91
C ASN A 35 0.94 18.13 -14.47
N LYS A 36 1.82 18.52 -13.53
CA LYS A 36 2.92 17.64 -13.08
C LYS A 36 2.39 16.35 -12.44
N ALA A 37 1.32 16.45 -11.64
CA ALA A 37 0.71 15.28 -11.03
C ALA A 37 0.06 14.39 -12.09
N ARG A 38 -0.63 14.97 -13.07
CA ARG A 38 -1.24 14.24 -14.19
C ARG A 38 -0.19 13.54 -15.05
N ASP A 39 0.81 14.26 -15.51
CA ASP A 39 1.89 13.70 -16.33
C ASP A 39 2.59 12.53 -15.60
N TYR A 40 2.75 12.66 -14.29
CA TYR A 40 3.33 11.61 -13.46
C TYR A 40 2.42 10.37 -13.38
N ILE A 41 1.12 10.54 -13.14
CA ILE A 41 0.12 9.47 -13.13
C ILE A 41 0.09 8.76 -14.48
N GLU A 42 0.06 9.50 -15.57
CA GLU A 42 0.05 8.99 -16.95
C GLU A 42 1.36 8.26 -17.28
N SER A 43 2.51 8.75 -16.80
CA SER A 43 3.80 8.09 -17.05
C SER A 43 3.90 6.67 -16.46
N PHE A 44 3.08 6.37 -15.44
CA PHE A 44 2.96 5.04 -14.87
C PHE A 44 1.71 4.30 -15.34
N GLY A 45 0.83 4.92 -16.15
CA GLY A 45 -0.42 4.32 -16.61
C GLY A 45 -1.37 3.96 -15.48
N ILE A 46 -1.50 4.84 -14.46
CA ILE A 46 -2.40 4.65 -13.30
C ILE A 46 -3.53 5.71 -13.25
N GLN A 47 -3.80 6.39 -14.37
CA GLN A 47 -4.84 7.42 -14.46
C GLN A 47 -6.25 6.88 -14.20
N ASP A 48 -6.49 5.61 -14.51
CA ASP A 48 -7.79 4.95 -14.34
C ASP A 48 -7.90 4.15 -13.02
N THR A 49 -6.95 4.36 -12.10
CA THR A 49 -7.00 3.71 -10.78
C THR A 49 -8.21 4.18 -9.97
N GLU A 50 -8.84 3.26 -9.24
CA GLU A 50 -9.88 3.58 -8.26
C GLU A 50 -9.34 4.22 -6.96
N ALA A 51 -8.02 4.24 -6.79
CA ALA A 51 -7.39 4.88 -5.65
C ALA A 51 -7.67 6.38 -5.62
N ARG A 52 -7.97 6.91 -4.43
CA ARG A 52 -8.14 8.37 -4.26
C ARG A 52 -6.79 9.07 -4.25
N LEU A 53 -6.55 9.83 -5.32
CA LEU A 53 -5.32 10.58 -5.54
C LEU A 53 -5.52 12.07 -5.28
N MET A 54 -4.56 12.69 -4.62
CA MET A 54 -4.48 14.13 -4.41
C MET A 54 -3.07 14.64 -4.73
N TYR A 55 -2.91 15.94 -4.77
CA TYR A 55 -1.62 16.59 -4.96
C TYR A 55 -1.34 17.53 -3.78
N ASP A 56 -0.20 17.33 -3.12
CA ASP A 56 0.33 18.23 -2.09
C ASP A 56 1.09 19.37 -2.75
N VAL A 57 0.47 20.56 -2.78
CA VAL A 57 1.08 21.75 -3.40
C VAL A 57 2.28 22.29 -2.62
N LYS A 58 2.38 22.01 -1.31
CA LYS A 58 3.47 22.47 -0.46
C LYS A 58 4.75 21.65 -0.65
N GLN A 59 4.59 20.32 -0.71
CA GLN A 59 5.72 19.42 -0.78
C GLN A 59 5.97 18.87 -2.19
N ASN A 60 5.16 19.26 -3.19
CA ASN A 60 5.22 18.78 -4.57
C ASN A 60 5.19 17.25 -4.64
N ARG A 61 4.10 16.64 -4.11
CA ARG A 61 3.95 15.20 -4.03
C ARG A 61 2.62 14.74 -4.61
N LEU A 62 2.64 13.65 -5.36
CA LEU A 62 1.44 12.86 -5.62
C LEU A 62 1.08 12.11 -4.33
N VAL A 63 -0.15 12.27 -3.86
CA VAL A 63 -0.64 11.72 -2.60
C VAL A 63 -1.67 10.64 -2.86
N PHE A 64 -1.46 9.49 -2.24
CA PHE A 64 -2.37 8.35 -2.21
C PHE A 64 -3.05 8.35 -0.84
N LEU A 65 -4.37 8.51 -0.81
CA LEU A 65 -5.13 8.44 0.44
C LEU A 65 -5.28 6.99 0.87
N ILE A 66 -5.13 6.74 2.17
CA ILE A 66 -5.32 5.42 2.78
C ILE A 66 -6.68 5.43 3.42
N GLU A 67 -7.52 4.47 3.04
CA GLU A 67 -8.89 4.37 3.50
C GLU A 67 -9.13 3.05 4.24
N GLU A 68 -9.90 3.15 5.31
CA GLU A 68 -10.43 2.02 6.08
C GLU A 68 -11.92 2.28 6.31
N ASP A 69 -12.76 1.32 5.96
CA ASP A 69 -14.23 1.42 6.10
C ASP A 69 -14.85 2.72 5.51
N GLY A 70 -14.30 3.18 4.39
CA GLY A 70 -14.75 4.41 3.70
C GLY A 70 -14.27 5.71 4.33
N GLN A 71 -13.47 5.64 5.39
CA GLN A 71 -12.86 6.81 6.03
C GLN A 71 -11.38 6.93 5.66
N VAL A 72 -10.90 8.16 5.47
CA VAL A 72 -9.48 8.42 5.24
C VAL A 72 -8.75 8.39 6.57
N VAL A 73 -7.88 7.40 6.75
CA VAL A 73 -7.12 7.18 8.00
C VAL A 73 -5.65 7.59 7.90
N GLY A 74 -5.23 8.01 6.71
CA GLY A 74 -3.86 8.47 6.48
C GLY A 74 -3.60 8.72 5.01
N ALA A 75 -2.36 9.03 4.68
CA ALA A 75 -1.94 9.18 3.30
C ALA A 75 -0.45 8.92 3.13
N VAL A 76 -0.05 8.70 1.89
CA VAL A 76 1.35 8.62 1.52
C VAL A 76 1.62 9.43 0.27
N GLY A 77 2.72 10.18 0.27
CA GLY A 77 3.08 11.08 -0.81
C GLY A 77 4.36 10.68 -1.52
N ARG A 78 4.29 10.53 -2.84
CA ARG A 78 5.44 10.35 -3.73
C ARG A 78 5.96 11.69 -4.20
N ALA A 79 7.23 11.98 -3.97
CA ALA A 79 7.87 13.20 -4.49
C ALA A 79 7.85 13.21 -6.02
N LEU A 80 7.41 14.33 -6.63
CA LEU A 80 7.44 14.56 -8.08
C LEU A 80 8.74 15.25 -8.55
N SER A 81 9.66 15.44 -7.62
CA SER A 81 11.02 15.97 -7.87
C SER A 81 12.03 15.11 -7.14
N ASN A 82 13.32 15.46 -7.26
CA ASN A 82 14.39 14.77 -6.53
C ASN A 82 14.40 15.05 -5.00
N SER A 83 13.25 15.42 -4.42
CA SER A 83 13.12 15.69 -2.98
C SER A 83 13.27 14.40 -2.17
N THR A 84 13.93 14.50 -1.04
CA THR A 84 14.02 13.44 -0.02
C THR A 84 13.14 13.78 1.18
N PRO A 85 12.49 12.79 1.77
CA PRO A 85 12.41 11.39 1.34
C PRO A 85 11.56 11.22 0.07
N LYS A 86 11.89 10.20 -0.73
CA LYS A 86 11.15 9.82 -1.95
C LYS A 86 9.68 9.53 -1.66
N TRP A 87 9.40 8.84 -0.55
CA TRP A 87 8.08 8.58 -0.01
C TRP A 87 7.92 9.24 1.36
N TYR A 88 6.78 9.86 1.61
CA TYR A 88 6.47 10.54 2.86
C TYR A 88 5.11 10.08 3.39
N LYS A 89 5.05 9.67 4.66
CA LYS A 89 3.80 9.28 5.32
C LYS A 89 3.16 10.51 5.99
N TYR A 90 1.87 10.68 5.75
CA TYR A 90 1.04 11.68 6.43
C TYR A 90 0.17 10.95 7.46
N GLY A 91 0.41 11.24 8.73
CA GLY A 91 -0.19 10.51 9.84
C GLY A 91 0.44 9.14 10.08
N THR A 92 -0.22 8.35 10.90
CA THR A 92 0.13 6.96 11.24
C THR A 92 -1.03 6.05 10.89
N PRO A 93 -1.24 5.73 9.61
CA PRO A 93 -2.37 4.90 9.21
C PRO A 93 -2.28 3.53 9.88
N PRO A 94 -3.39 3.01 10.43
CA PRO A 94 -3.42 1.72 11.10
C PRO A 94 -3.39 0.55 10.11
N VAL A 95 -3.65 0.82 8.84
CA VAL A 95 -3.73 -0.17 7.76
C VAL A 95 -2.75 0.14 6.64
N PRO A 96 -2.33 -0.85 5.82
CA PRO A 96 -1.58 -0.60 4.60
C PRO A 96 -2.42 0.15 3.56
N PHE A 97 -1.78 0.67 2.52
CA PHE A 97 -2.51 1.15 1.35
C PHE A 97 -3.04 -0.05 0.57
N ILE A 98 -4.36 -0.18 0.46
CA ILE A 98 -5.04 -1.25 -0.26
C ILE A 98 -5.89 -0.64 -1.37
N VAL A 99 -5.83 -1.19 -2.58
CA VAL A 99 -6.60 -0.78 -3.75
C VAL A 99 -6.98 -2.00 -4.57
N GLY A 100 -8.16 -2.00 -5.17
CA GLY A 100 -8.74 -3.13 -5.88
C GLY A 100 -9.84 -3.83 -5.07
N THR A 101 -10.72 -4.52 -5.80
CA THR A 101 -11.92 -5.15 -5.24
C THR A 101 -11.91 -6.68 -5.34
N ASN A 102 -10.85 -7.27 -5.89
CA ASN A 102 -10.72 -8.71 -6.01
C ASN A 102 -10.41 -9.34 -4.65
N LYS A 103 -11.38 -10.08 -4.11
CA LYS A 103 -11.23 -10.77 -2.82
C LYS A 103 -10.39 -12.05 -2.91
N TYR A 104 -10.31 -12.67 -4.07
CA TYR A 104 -9.68 -13.99 -4.19
C TYR A 104 -8.17 -13.92 -4.18
N VAL A 105 -7.61 -12.92 -4.87
CA VAL A 105 -6.16 -12.81 -5.06
C VAL A 105 -5.68 -11.39 -4.84
N GLY A 106 -4.73 -11.23 -3.94
CA GLY A 106 -4.01 -9.98 -3.71
C GLY A 106 -2.51 -10.10 -3.95
N PHE A 107 -1.92 -8.98 -4.34
CA PHE A 107 -0.47 -8.85 -4.50
C PHE A 107 0.05 -7.84 -3.48
N ILE A 108 1.00 -8.28 -2.67
CA ILE A 108 1.65 -7.44 -1.68
C ILE A 108 2.94 -6.91 -2.30
N VAL A 109 3.02 -5.60 -2.40
CA VAL A 109 4.07 -4.86 -3.09
C VAL A 109 4.68 -3.78 -2.19
N GLU A 110 5.75 -3.14 -2.62
CA GLU A 110 6.42 -2.14 -1.79
C GLU A 110 5.71 -0.79 -1.78
N ASP A 111 5.25 -0.32 -2.94
CA ASP A 111 4.76 1.05 -3.11
C ASP A 111 3.35 1.15 -3.72
N SER A 112 2.69 2.29 -3.49
CA SER A 112 1.30 2.52 -3.93
C SER A 112 1.14 2.56 -5.44
N ILE A 113 2.16 2.91 -6.23
CA ILE A 113 2.09 2.89 -7.69
C ILE A 113 1.97 1.45 -8.17
N SER A 114 2.82 0.57 -7.65
CA SER A 114 2.78 -0.87 -7.93
C SER A 114 1.43 -1.48 -7.53
N ALA A 115 0.87 -1.09 -6.36
CA ALA A 115 -0.45 -1.54 -5.94
C ALA A 115 -1.56 -1.07 -6.89
N CYS A 116 -1.52 0.17 -7.37
CA CYS A 116 -2.47 0.66 -8.39
C CYS A 116 -2.37 -0.12 -9.70
N LYS A 117 -1.16 -0.47 -10.15
CA LYS A 117 -0.97 -1.32 -11.35
C LYS A 117 -1.60 -2.69 -11.18
N VAL A 118 -1.43 -3.30 -10.01
CA VAL A 118 -2.07 -4.58 -9.67
C VAL A 118 -3.60 -4.47 -9.72
N ALA A 119 -4.15 -3.39 -9.17
CA ALA A 119 -5.60 -3.15 -9.19
C ALA A 119 -6.14 -2.99 -10.61
N LEU A 120 -5.45 -2.25 -11.47
CA LEU A 120 -5.80 -2.10 -12.89
C LEU A 120 -5.74 -3.42 -13.66
N ALA A 121 -4.90 -4.36 -13.23
CA ALA A 121 -4.86 -5.73 -13.77
C ALA A 121 -5.99 -6.65 -13.22
N GLY A 122 -6.92 -6.12 -12.42
CA GLY A 122 -8.08 -6.85 -11.88
C GLY A 122 -7.83 -7.62 -10.59
N PHE A 123 -6.74 -7.33 -9.88
CA PHE A 123 -6.41 -7.94 -8.59
C PHE A 123 -6.47 -6.91 -7.46
N THR A 124 -6.27 -7.33 -6.21
CA THR A 124 -6.11 -6.40 -5.10
C THR A 124 -4.64 -6.14 -4.84
N GLY A 125 -4.24 -4.87 -4.91
CA GLY A 125 -2.88 -4.41 -4.60
C GLY A 125 -2.79 -3.93 -3.16
N VAL A 126 -1.77 -4.42 -2.43
CA VAL A 126 -1.47 -4.04 -1.05
C VAL A 126 -0.06 -3.48 -0.97
N ALA A 127 0.10 -2.19 -0.66
CA ALA A 127 1.41 -1.58 -0.52
C ALA A 127 1.81 -1.45 0.95
N LEU A 128 2.96 -2.02 1.31
CA LEU A 128 3.47 -2.02 2.69
C LEU A 128 4.03 -0.68 3.15
N MET A 129 4.44 0.18 2.23
CA MET A 129 4.84 1.57 2.46
C MET A 129 5.99 1.76 3.47
N GLY A 130 6.93 0.84 3.55
CA GLY A 130 8.06 1.01 4.46
C GLY A 130 8.95 -0.22 4.62
N THR A 131 10.01 -0.05 5.41
CA THR A 131 11.04 -1.07 5.64
C THR A 131 10.62 -2.16 6.65
N SER A 132 9.59 -1.90 7.47
CA SER A 132 9.03 -2.85 8.44
C SER A 132 7.56 -3.11 8.16
N ILE A 133 7.10 -4.28 8.54
CA ILE A 133 5.69 -4.66 8.49
C ILE A 133 5.16 -4.45 9.92
N PRO A 134 4.29 -3.47 10.15
CA PRO A 134 3.62 -3.33 11.43
C PRO A 134 2.76 -4.57 11.72
N ASN A 135 2.74 -5.03 12.96
CA ASN A 135 1.98 -6.22 13.35
C ASN A 135 0.47 -6.08 13.06
N ASN A 136 -0.06 -4.87 13.13
CA ASN A 136 -1.45 -4.56 12.84
C ASN A 136 -1.82 -4.62 11.35
N PHE A 137 -0.87 -4.83 10.43
CA PHE A 137 -1.17 -4.90 8.99
C PHE A 137 -1.68 -6.28 8.55
N VAL A 138 -1.47 -7.33 9.33
CA VAL A 138 -1.89 -8.70 8.96
C VAL A 138 -3.41 -8.79 8.86
N SER A 139 -4.14 -8.35 9.91
CA SER A 139 -5.61 -8.40 9.92
C SER A 139 -6.24 -7.67 8.74
N PRO A 140 -5.95 -6.38 8.46
CA PRO A 140 -6.51 -5.70 7.30
C PRO A 140 -6.22 -6.37 5.95
N ILE A 141 -5.10 -7.08 5.82
CA ILE A 141 -4.77 -7.82 4.60
C ILE A 141 -5.67 -9.05 4.47
N VAL A 142 -5.75 -9.89 5.51
CA VAL A 142 -6.53 -11.15 5.46
C VAL A 142 -8.04 -10.90 5.41
N ASP A 143 -8.52 -9.76 5.88
CA ASP A 143 -9.91 -9.35 5.76
C ASP A 143 -10.29 -8.95 4.32
N ARG A 144 -9.29 -8.66 3.49
CA ARG A 144 -9.49 -8.16 2.12
C ARG A 144 -9.22 -9.18 1.03
N ILE A 145 -8.37 -10.18 1.28
CA ILE A 145 -7.96 -11.16 0.25
C ILE A 145 -7.90 -12.58 0.81
N ASP A 146 -8.33 -13.54 0.01
CA ASP A 146 -8.34 -14.97 0.35
C ASP A 146 -6.99 -15.65 0.08
N SER A 147 -6.16 -15.08 -0.78
CA SER A 147 -4.80 -15.56 -1.08
C SER A 147 -3.86 -14.42 -1.47
N ALA A 148 -2.58 -14.57 -1.19
CA ALA A 148 -1.57 -13.53 -1.38
C ALA A 148 -0.37 -13.99 -2.22
N PHE A 149 0.05 -13.13 -3.15
CA PHE A 149 1.38 -13.17 -3.77
C PHE A 149 2.22 -12.02 -3.24
N ILE A 150 3.36 -12.34 -2.65
CA ILE A 150 4.32 -11.35 -2.16
C ILE A 150 5.32 -11.05 -3.27
N CYS A 151 5.29 -9.82 -3.77
CA CYS A 151 6.10 -9.32 -4.88
C CYS A 151 6.88 -8.06 -4.45
N LEU A 152 7.79 -8.24 -3.50
CA LEU A 152 8.67 -7.16 -3.06
C LEU A 152 9.95 -7.12 -3.89
N ASP A 153 10.68 -6.02 -3.82
CA ASP A 153 11.95 -5.86 -4.51
C ASP A 153 13.00 -6.88 -4.01
N ARG A 154 13.99 -7.21 -4.82
CA ARG A 154 14.97 -8.27 -4.52
C ARG A 154 15.78 -8.03 -3.25
N ASP A 155 16.01 -6.79 -2.88
CA ASP A 155 16.70 -6.41 -1.65
C ASP A 155 15.83 -6.57 -0.39
N ALA A 156 14.52 -6.81 -0.55
CA ALA A 156 13.57 -7.07 0.52
C ALA A 156 13.27 -8.56 0.75
N THR A 157 14.16 -9.47 0.35
CA THR A 157 13.97 -10.93 0.43
C THR A 157 13.65 -11.40 1.85
N ASP A 158 14.40 -10.97 2.87
CA ASP A 158 14.15 -11.33 4.27
C ASP A 158 12.77 -10.88 4.76
N LYS A 159 12.33 -9.70 4.29
CA LYS A 159 11.00 -9.16 4.58
C LYS A 159 9.91 -10.00 3.92
N SER A 160 10.14 -10.46 2.69
CA SER A 160 9.23 -11.35 1.97
C SER A 160 9.02 -12.67 2.71
N PHE A 161 10.08 -13.29 3.22
CA PHE A 161 9.99 -14.53 4.00
C PHE A 161 9.24 -14.32 5.31
N LYS A 162 9.56 -13.28 6.08
CA LYS A 162 8.86 -12.97 7.32
C LYS A 162 7.36 -12.75 7.11
N LEU A 163 7.02 -11.99 6.06
CA LEU A 163 5.62 -11.74 5.72
C LEU A 163 4.90 -13.01 5.29
N ARG A 164 5.53 -13.83 4.45
CA ARG A 164 4.99 -15.14 4.07
C ARG A 164 4.73 -15.99 5.29
N ASP A 165 5.68 -16.08 6.20
CA ASP A 165 5.57 -16.91 7.40
C ASP A 165 4.40 -16.43 8.28
N CYS A 166 4.18 -15.13 8.41
CA CYS A 166 3.02 -14.59 9.11
C CYS A 166 1.69 -14.92 8.41
N LEU A 167 1.60 -14.67 7.11
CA LEU A 167 0.34 -14.79 6.37
C LEU A 167 -0.03 -16.24 6.05
N SER A 168 0.95 -17.11 5.79
CA SER A 168 0.71 -18.51 5.38
C SER A 168 0.01 -19.38 6.43
N HIS A 169 -0.03 -18.93 7.68
CA HIS A 169 -0.81 -19.57 8.74
C HIS A 169 -2.32 -19.26 8.64
N ILE A 170 -2.70 -18.24 7.87
CA ILE A 170 -4.08 -17.73 7.80
C ILE A 170 -4.63 -17.88 6.39
N ILE A 171 -3.87 -17.48 5.37
CA ILE A 171 -4.28 -17.55 3.95
C ILE A 171 -3.16 -18.17 3.09
N PRO A 172 -3.49 -18.85 1.98
CA PRO A 172 -2.51 -19.32 1.02
C PRO A 172 -1.61 -18.17 0.55
N THR A 173 -0.30 -18.30 0.78
CA THR A 173 0.65 -17.22 0.50
C THR A 173 1.87 -17.75 -0.23
N GLN A 174 2.26 -17.08 -1.31
CA GLN A 174 3.44 -17.41 -2.12
C GLN A 174 4.31 -16.18 -2.34
N ILE A 175 5.64 -16.39 -2.37
CA ILE A 175 6.59 -15.35 -2.80
C ILE A 175 6.77 -15.50 -4.31
N LYS A 176 6.66 -14.41 -5.05
CA LYS A 176 6.96 -14.31 -6.48
C LYS A 176 8.11 -13.34 -6.68
N MET A 177 9.23 -13.85 -7.12
CA MET A 177 10.36 -13.00 -7.55
C MET A 177 10.04 -12.46 -8.94
N ILE A 178 10.05 -11.16 -9.10
CA ILE A 178 9.85 -10.47 -10.37
C ILE A 178 11.16 -9.81 -10.80
N ASP A 179 11.45 -9.90 -12.10
CA ASP A 179 12.69 -9.35 -12.65
C ASP A 179 12.63 -7.82 -12.85
N LYS A 180 11.42 -7.30 -13.03
CA LYS A 180 11.16 -5.86 -13.19
C LYS A 180 10.15 -5.42 -12.14
N ASP A 181 10.40 -4.25 -11.56
CA ASP A 181 9.45 -3.59 -10.66
C ASP A 181 8.08 -3.44 -11.35
N LEU A 182 7.03 -3.88 -10.65
CA LEU A 182 5.65 -3.94 -11.16
C LEU A 182 5.14 -2.62 -11.74
N LYS A 183 5.58 -1.48 -11.20
CA LYS A 183 5.19 -0.15 -11.72
C LYS A 183 5.61 0.10 -13.18
N TRP A 184 6.55 -0.67 -13.71
CA TRP A 184 7.05 -0.56 -15.10
C TRP A 184 6.46 -1.60 -16.05
N LEU A 185 5.60 -2.49 -15.57
CA LEU A 185 4.91 -3.46 -16.40
C LEU A 185 3.68 -2.81 -17.05
N SER A 186 3.35 -3.23 -18.30
CA SER A 186 2.06 -2.93 -18.89
C SER A 186 0.96 -3.71 -18.19
N VAL A 187 -0.27 -3.23 -18.29
CA VAL A 187 -1.46 -3.87 -17.70
C VAL A 187 -2.20 -4.72 -18.73
N ASP A 188 -1.65 -4.84 -19.97
CA ASP A 188 -2.21 -5.60 -21.08
C ASP A 188 -2.01 -7.11 -20.90
#